data_c2aef1cbb16a422b6a88f765aa2d039a
#
_entry.id   c2aef1cbb16a422b6a88f765aa2d039a
#
_cell.length_a   1.000
_cell.length_b   1.000
_cell.length_c   1.000
_cell.angle_alpha   90.00
_cell.angle_beta   90.00
_cell.angle_gamma   90.00
#
_symmetry.space_group_name_H-M   'P 1'
#
loop_
_entity.id
_entity.type
_entity.pdbx_description
1 polymer ?
#
loop_
_entity_poly.entity_id
_entity_poly.type
_entity_poly.pdbx_seq_one_letter_code
_entity_poly.pdbx_strand_id
1 'polypeptide(L)'
;LVDLWVKIAAKYKDEPVVAAYDLLNEPLPINTGSAEKYKHLLEPLYKRITAAIRNVDQKHMITLEGFNWSNDWSLFTKPFDDNVFYQFHYYCWNRPDNLNGIDEFLKRRDELNTPIWVGETGEKGNAIYWATTQLFESKNIGFSFWPWKKMDTQNTPYSINKPGNWDLIAEYSKGGAKPDAVLAEKAFNELLENIKISNCKY
;
A
#
# COMPACT_ATOMS: atom_id res chain seq x y z
N LEU A 1 1.98 2.30 -19.03
CA LEU A 1 2.30 2.67 -17.64
C LEU A 1 3.14 3.96 -17.59
N VAL A 2 4.24 4.06 -18.38
CA VAL A 2 5.07 5.29 -18.43
C VAL A 2 4.23 6.52 -18.73
N ASP A 3 3.44 6.51 -19.80
CA ASP A 3 2.59 7.65 -20.19
C ASP A 3 1.55 8.02 -19.13
N LEU A 4 1.06 7.01 -18.39
CA LEU A 4 0.15 7.24 -17.27
C LEU A 4 0.85 8.03 -16.16
N TRP A 5 2.06 7.61 -15.76
CA TRP A 5 2.83 8.30 -14.74
C TRP A 5 3.24 9.71 -15.15
N VAL A 6 3.59 9.92 -16.42
CA VAL A 6 3.87 11.28 -16.95
C VAL A 6 2.63 12.18 -16.80
N LYS A 7 1.42 11.67 -17.11
CA LYS A 7 0.17 12.43 -16.93
C LYS A 7 -0.13 12.74 -15.46
N ILE A 8 0.11 11.78 -14.57
CA ILE A 8 -0.08 11.97 -13.12
C ILE A 8 0.91 13.03 -12.62
N ALA A 9 2.19 12.87 -12.93
CA ALA A 9 3.23 13.80 -12.50
C ALA A 9 2.99 15.22 -13.05
N ALA A 10 2.65 15.36 -14.33
CA ALA A 10 2.35 16.66 -14.93
C ALA A 10 1.16 17.36 -14.25
N LYS A 11 0.17 16.59 -13.76
CA LYS A 11 -0.97 17.14 -13.04
C LYS A 11 -0.60 17.62 -11.63
N TYR A 12 0.27 16.89 -10.93
CA TYR A 12 0.54 17.12 -9.50
C TYR A 12 1.89 17.78 -9.21
N LYS A 13 2.71 18.08 -10.21
CA LYS A 13 4.08 18.66 -10.06
C LYS A 13 4.17 19.92 -9.21
N ASP A 14 3.08 20.66 -9.10
CA ASP A 14 3.01 21.92 -8.34
C ASP A 14 2.13 21.80 -7.08
N GLU A 15 1.70 20.58 -6.73
CA GLU A 15 0.84 20.30 -5.58
C GLU A 15 1.67 19.89 -4.36
N PRO A 16 1.93 20.78 -3.40
CA PRO A 16 2.86 20.51 -2.29
C PRO A 16 2.32 19.52 -1.25
N VAL A 17 1.03 19.14 -1.33
CA VAL A 17 0.44 18.14 -0.44
C VAL A 17 0.81 16.72 -0.89
N VAL A 18 1.15 16.53 -2.17
CA VAL A 18 1.66 15.27 -2.68
C VAL A 18 3.11 15.10 -2.24
N ALA A 19 3.40 14.10 -1.44
CA ALA A 19 4.76 13.84 -0.96
C ALA A 19 5.60 13.05 -1.96
N ALA A 20 5.01 12.00 -2.54
CA ALA A 20 5.71 11.07 -3.41
C ALA A 20 4.77 10.39 -4.41
N TYR A 21 5.36 9.78 -5.44
CA TYR A 21 4.71 8.87 -6.38
C TYR A 21 5.12 7.43 -6.08
N ASP A 22 4.15 6.59 -5.76
CA ASP A 22 4.35 5.15 -5.57
C ASP A 22 4.10 4.42 -6.89
N LEU A 23 5.16 3.91 -7.51
CA LEU A 23 5.11 3.51 -8.91
C LEU A 23 4.35 2.22 -9.18
N LEU A 24 4.47 1.23 -8.30
CA LEU A 24 3.82 -0.09 -8.44
C LEU A 24 3.61 -0.72 -7.06
N ASN A 25 2.37 -1.07 -6.76
CA ASN A 25 2.03 -1.82 -5.55
C ASN A 25 2.37 -3.31 -5.71
N GLU A 26 3.11 -3.85 -4.74
CA GLU A 26 3.41 -5.28 -4.55
C GLU A 26 3.77 -6.05 -5.83
N PRO A 27 4.77 -5.58 -6.60
CA PRO A 27 5.07 -6.22 -7.87
C PRO A 27 5.61 -7.64 -7.69
N LEU A 28 5.26 -8.50 -8.64
CA LEU A 28 5.82 -9.85 -8.81
C LEU A 28 5.74 -10.73 -7.56
N PRO A 29 4.53 -11.11 -7.11
CA PRO A 29 4.38 -12.05 -6.00
C PRO A 29 5.01 -13.41 -6.32
N ILE A 30 5.78 -13.97 -5.37
CA ILE A 30 6.57 -15.18 -5.56
C ILE A 30 5.72 -16.42 -5.88
N ASN A 31 4.52 -16.50 -5.34
CA ASN A 31 3.60 -17.63 -5.51
C ASN A 31 2.96 -17.73 -6.90
N THR A 32 3.19 -16.75 -7.76
CA THR A 32 2.64 -16.74 -9.13
C THR A 32 3.65 -17.21 -10.18
N GLY A 33 4.92 -17.47 -9.80
CA GLY A 33 6.02 -17.73 -10.72
C GLY A 33 6.45 -16.51 -11.55
N SER A 34 5.80 -15.36 -11.37
CA SER A 34 6.09 -14.13 -12.10
C SER A 34 7.44 -13.51 -11.69
N ALA A 35 7.83 -13.65 -10.42
CA ALA A 35 9.10 -13.15 -9.92
C ALA A 35 10.28 -13.78 -10.65
N GLU A 36 10.33 -15.10 -10.79
CA GLU A 36 11.40 -15.80 -11.50
C GLU A 36 11.55 -15.34 -12.95
N LYS A 37 10.43 -15.08 -13.60
CA LYS A 37 10.39 -14.68 -15.01
C LYS A 37 10.72 -13.23 -15.25
N TYR A 38 10.28 -12.32 -14.38
CA TYR A 38 10.25 -10.89 -14.67
C TYR A 38 11.05 -10.01 -13.70
N LYS A 39 11.60 -10.54 -12.59
CA LYS A 39 12.31 -9.73 -11.59
C LYS A 39 13.43 -8.87 -12.20
N HIS A 40 14.13 -9.37 -13.21
CA HIS A 40 15.20 -8.65 -13.89
C HIS A 40 14.71 -7.43 -14.70
N LEU A 41 13.42 -7.32 -14.97
CA LEU A 41 12.80 -6.21 -15.68
C LEU A 41 12.26 -5.11 -14.78
N LEU A 42 12.13 -5.36 -13.46
CA LEU A 42 11.46 -4.42 -12.55
C LEU A 42 12.27 -3.14 -12.37
N GLU A 43 13.55 -3.23 -12.01
CA GLU A 43 14.40 -2.04 -11.85
C GLU A 43 14.57 -1.25 -13.16
N PRO A 44 14.80 -1.87 -14.33
CA PRO A 44 14.75 -1.16 -15.60
C PRO A 44 13.44 -0.43 -15.89
N LEU A 45 12.30 -1.02 -15.50
CA LEU A 45 11.00 -0.38 -15.62
C LEU A 45 10.90 0.85 -14.72
N TYR A 46 11.30 0.73 -13.46
CA TYR A 46 11.36 1.86 -12.53
C TYR A 46 12.23 3.01 -13.04
N LYS A 47 13.43 2.72 -13.51
CA LYS A 47 14.34 3.71 -14.13
C LYS A 47 13.68 4.44 -15.30
N ARG A 48 12.99 3.71 -16.16
CA ARG A 48 12.28 4.28 -17.32
C ARG A 48 11.11 5.17 -16.90
N ILE A 49 10.31 4.76 -15.91
CA ILE A 49 9.20 5.56 -15.40
C ILE A 49 9.74 6.81 -14.72
N THR A 50 10.74 6.67 -13.84
CA THR A 50 11.35 7.78 -13.11
C THR A 50 11.93 8.82 -14.06
N ALA A 51 12.72 8.40 -15.05
CA ALA A 51 13.28 9.32 -16.06
C ALA A 51 12.19 10.09 -16.82
N ALA A 52 11.07 9.44 -17.14
CA ALA A 52 9.95 10.10 -17.80
C ALA A 52 9.23 11.10 -16.86
N ILE A 53 9.05 10.76 -15.59
CA ILE A 53 8.52 11.67 -14.57
C ILE A 53 9.43 12.89 -14.43
N ARG A 54 10.74 12.72 -14.34
CA ARG A 54 11.72 13.81 -14.16
C ARG A 54 11.73 14.83 -15.27
N ASN A 55 11.25 14.48 -16.47
CA ASN A 55 11.05 15.45 -17.56
C ASN A 55 9.92 16.47 -17.27
N VAL A 56 9.00 16.16 -16.36
CA VAL A 56 7.84 17.01 -16.03
C VAL A 56 7.80 17.45 -14.57
N ASP A 57 8.41 16.67 -13.67
CA ASP A 57 8.43 16.90 -12.23
C ASP A 57 9.78 16.48 -11.62
N GLN A 58 10.54 17.47 -11.15
CA GLN A 58 11.84 17.26 -10.49
C GLN A 58 11.79 17.41 -8.97
N LYS A 59 10.59 17.67 -8.40
CA LYS A 59 10.44 18.03 -6.99
C LYS A 59 9.95 16.87 -6.13
N HIS A 60 8.91 16.15 -6.59
CA HIS A 60 8.29 15.10 -5.80
C HIS A 60 9.20 13.87 -5.68
N MET A 61 9.18 13.27 -4.49
CA MET A 61 9.87 12.00 -4.26
C MET A 61 9.21 10.87 -5.06
N ILE A 62 9.97 9.82 -5.26
CA ILE A 62 9.47 8.57 -5.84
C ILE A 62 9.73 7.46 -4.83
N THR A 63 8.73 6.64 -4.56
CA THR A 63 8.90 5.45 -3.73
C THR A 63 8.87 4.19 -4.58
N LEU A 64 9.72 3.25 -4.21
CA LEU A 64 9.95 2.02 -4.97
C LEU A 64 9.77 0.81 -4.05
N GLU A 65 9.04 -0.16 -4.56
CA GLU A 65 8.83 -1.45 -3.92
C GLU A 65 9.71 -2.53 -4.53
N GLY A 66 10.23 -3.41 -3.68
CA GLY A 66 10.83 -4.65 -4.13
C GLY A 66 9.80 -5.62 -4.70
N PHE A 67 10.25 -6.75 -5.23
CA PHE A 67 9.33 -7.82 -5.60
C PHE A 67 8.89 -8.65 -4.37
N ASN A 68 8.08 -9.67 -4.57
CA ASN A 68 7.54 -10.51 -3.50
C ASN A 68 6.79 -9.69 -2.43
N TRP A 69 5.69 -9.00 -2.85
CA TRP A 69 4.89 -8.12 -1.98
C TRP A 69 5.72 -7.05 -1.26
N SER A 70 6.62 -6.37 -2.01
CA SER A 70 7.51 -5.32 -1.50
C SER A 70 8.58 -5.80 -0.50
N ASN A 71 8.74 -7.10 -0.28
CA ASN A 71 9.61 -7.65 0.76
C ASN A 71 10.98 -8.14 0.29
N ASP A 72 11.26 -8.22 -1.00
CA ASP A 72 12.56 -8.61 -1.52
C ASP A 72 13.20 -7.44 -2.32
N TRP A 73 14.24 -6.86 -1.74
CA TRP A 73 14.98 -5.72 -2.30
C TRP A 73 16.31 -6.11 -2.94
N SER A 74 16.54 -7.38 -3.19
CA SER A 74 17.79 -7.87 -3.78
C SER A 74 18.10 -7.29 -5.17
N LEU A 75 17.09 -6.76 -5.85
CA LEU A 75 17.24 -6.08 -7.14
C LEU A 75 17.87 -4.67 -7.01
N PHE A 76 17.73 -3.99 -5.89
CA PHE A 76 18.25 -2.65 -5.70
C PHE A 76 19.71 -2.70 -5.27
N THR A 77 20.63 -2.30 -6.12
CA THR A 77 22.07 -2.29 -5.83
C THR A 77 22.58 -0.91 -5.43
N LYS A 78 21.98 0.14 -5.96
CA LYS A 78 22.24 1.54 -5.66
C LYS A 78 21.06 2.41 -6.06
N PRO A 79 20.83 3.55 -5.41
CA PRO A 79 19.88 4.54 -5.89
C PRO A 79 20.24 5.01 -7.31
N PHE A 80 19.23 5.24 -8.12
CA PHE A 80 19.39 5.71 -9.50
C PHE A 80 18.75 7.09 -9.74
N ASP A 81 18.22 7.70 -8.70
CA ASP A 81 17.69 9.06 -8.67
C ASP A 81 17.94 9.61 -7.26
N ASP A 82 18.25 10.90 -7.16
CA ASP A 82 18.63 11.52 -5.90
C ASP A 82 17.44 11.79 -4.96
N ASN A 83 16.22 11.62 -5.44
CA ASN A 83 15.00 11.89 -4.70
C ASN A 83 14.06 10.67 -4.68
N VAL A 84 14.64 9.50 -4.38
CA VAL A 84 13.92 8.25 -4.18
C VAL A 84 14.02 7.78 -2.73
N PHE A 85 13.06 6.99 -2.32
CA PHE A 85 13.13 6.16 -1.12
C PHE A 85 12.50 4.79 -1.39
N TYR A 86 12.77 3.83 -0.51
CA TYR A 86 12.26 2.47 -0.68
C TYR A 86 11.22 2.17 0.35
N GLN A 87 10.25 1.34 -0.01
CA GLN A 87 9.23 0.88 0.92
C GLN A 87 9.14 -0.64 0.96
N PHE A 88 8.68 -1.15 2.10
CA PHE A 88 8.31 -2.53 2.31
C PHE A 88 6.93 -2.61 2.96
N HIS A 89 6.26 -3.74 2.79
CA HIS A 89 5.01 -4.02 3.45
C HIS A 89 5.25 -4.95 4.63
N TYR A 90 4.67 -4.63 5.75
CA TYR A 90 4.90 -5.35 6.99
C TYR A 90 3.59 -5.83 7.59
N TYR A 91 3.37 -7.13 7.55
CA TYR A 91 2.24 -7.78 8.19
C TYR A 91 2.72 -8.80 9.21
N CYS A 92 2.39 -8.61 10.48
CA CYS A 92 2.71 -9.54 11.55
C CYS A 92 1.48 -10.39 11.87
N TRP A 93 1.53 -11.65 11.49
CA TRP A 93 0.46 -12.61 11.76
C TRP A 93 0.62 -13.32 13.11
N ASN A 94 1.66 -13.01 13.86
CA ASN A 94 1.96 -13.53 15.18
C ASN A 94 1.23 -12.72 16.28
N ARG A 95 1.82 -12.71 17.48
CA ARG A 95 1.32 -11.95 18.63
C ARG A 95 2.08 -10.62 18.77
N PRO A 96 1.52 -9.63 19.50
CA PRO A 96 2.17 -8.34 19.73
C PRO A 96 3.55 -8.43 20.41
N ASP A 97 3.78 -9.48 21.19
CA ASP A 97 5.03 -9.76 21.89
C ASP A 97 6.02 -10.61 21.07
N ASN A 98 5.68 -10.94 19.83
CA ASN A 98 6.50 -11.73 18.92
C ASN A 98 6.39 -11.19 17.49
N LEU A 99 6.88 -9.97 17.28
CA LEU A 99 6.88 -9.33 15.98
C LEU A 99 7.96 -9.93 15.06
N ASN A 100 7.72 -9.91 13.75
CA ASN A 100 8.74 -10.22 12.77
C ASN A 100 9.86 -9.16 12.82
N GLY A 101 11.12 -9.58 12.66
CA GLY A 101 12.25 -8.66 12.55
C GLY A 101 12.23 -7.84 11.26
N ILE A 102 12.83 -6.66 11.29
CA ILE A 102 13.02 -5.76 10.14
C ILE A 102 14.49 -5.43 9.88
N ASP A 103 15.40 -6.18 10.49
CA ASP A 103 16.85 -5.90 10.48
C ASP A 103 17.43 -5.92 9.05
N GLU A 104 16.90 -6.75 8.16
CA GLU A 104 17.31 -6.79 6.76
C GLU A 104 16.99 -5.48 6.05
N PHE A 105 15.81 -4.91 6.28
CA PHE A 105 15.45 -3.60 5.70
C PHE A 105 16.29 -2.47 6.29
N LEU A 106 16.61 -2.52 7.59
CA LEU A 106 17.51 -1.55 8.22
C LEU A 106 18.92 -1.63 7.60
N LYS A 107 19.45 -2.84 7.44
CA LYS A 107 20.72 -3.07 6.76
C LYS A 107 20.70 -2.51 5.33
N ARG A 108 19.64 -2.79 4.56
CA ARG A 108 19.48 -2.28 3.20
C ARG A 108 19.38 -0.75 3.15
N ARG A 109 18.64 -0.14 4.09
CA ARG A 109 18.61 1.32 4.26
C ARG A 109 20.01 1.91 4.37
N ASP A 110 20.83 1.32 5.24
CA ASP A 110 22.17 1.81 5.51
C ASP A 110 23.12 1.56 4.32
N GLU A 111 23.04 0.38 3.66
CA GLU A 111 23.81 0.06 2.44
C GLU A 111 23.47 0.98 1.26
N LEU A 112 22.20 1.28 1.07
CA LEU A 112 21.71 2.16 0.00
C LEU A 112 21.84 3.64 0.34
N ASN A 113 22.09 3.96 1.62
CA ASN A 113 22.08 5.33 2.15
C ASN A 113 20.83 6.12 1.72
N THR A 114 19.67 5.51 1.86
CA THR A 114 18.40 6.03 1.35
C THR A 114 17.29 5.82 2.37
N PRO A 115 16.39 6.79 2.60
CA PRO A 115 15.26 6.60 3.52
C PRO A 115 14.39 5.40 3.14
N ILE A 116 13.74 4.83 4.16
CA ILE A 116 12.80 3.72 3.99
C ILE A 116 11.46 4.03 4.64
N TRP A 117 10.43 3.35 4.19
CA TRP A 117 9.04 3.53 4.59
C TRP A 117 8.34 2.18 4.74
N VAL A 118 7.41 2.07 5.69
CA VAL A 118 6.45 0.97 5.72
C VAL A 118 5.20 1.40 4.98
N GLY A 119 5.09 1.00 3.72
CA GLY A 119 3.98 1.40 2.84
C GLY A 119 2.63 0.84 3.28
N GLU A 120 2.65 -0.39 3.81
CA GLU A 120 1.46 -1.03 4.35
C GLU A 120 1.78 -1.82 5.62
N THR A 121 0.90 -1.71 6.62
CA THR A 121 0.91 -2.56 7.83
C THR A 121 -0.48 -2.63 8.44
N GLY A 122 -0.80 -3.72 9.14
CA GLY A 122 -2.05 -3.81 9.89
C GLY A 122 -2.75 -5.16 9.85
N GLU A 123 -4.07 -5.14 9.73
CA GLU A 123 -5.01 -6.26 9.58
C GLU A 123 -5.07 -7.28 10.74
N LYS A 124 -4.57 -6.94 11.94
CA LYS A 124 -4.57 -7.85 13.11
C LYS A 124 -5.09 -7.20 14.41
N GLY A 125 -5.75 -6.07 14.28
CA GLY A 125 -6.35 -5.36 15.41
C GLY A 125 -5.37 -4.50 16.21
N ASN A 126 -5.92 -3.74 17.15
CA ASN A 126 -5.23 -2.64 17.81
C ASN A 126 -3.95 -3.03 18.54
N ALA A 127 -3.88 -4.22 19.13
CA ALA A 127 -2.68 -4.66 19.85
C ALA A 127 -1.47 -4.83 18.91
N ILE A 128 -1.69 -5.38 17.71
CA ILE A 128 -0.66 -5.49 16.68
C ILE A 128 -0.33 -4.10 16.11
N TYR A 129 -1.32 -3.25 15.84
CA TYR A 129 -1.07 -1.88 15.40
C TYR A 129 -0.17 -1.13 16.37
N TRP A 130 -0.48 -1.18 17.67
CA TRP A 130 0.33 -0.53 18.68
C TRP A 130 1.77 -1.07 18.71
N ALA A 131 1.94 -2.39 18.75
CA ALA A 131 3.26 -2.99 18.83
C ALA A 131 4.12 -2.71 17.59
N THR A 132 3.53 -2.79 16.39
CA THR A 132 4.25 -2.53 15.14
C THR A 132 4.63 -1.05 14.98
N THR A 133 3.75 -0.12 15.37
CA THR A 133 4.07 1.31 15.34
C THR A 133 5.22 1.65 16.28
N GLN A 134 5.24 1.08 17.50
CA GLN A 134 6.38 1.24 18.42
C GLN A 134 7.69 0.73 17.82
N LEU A 135 7.66 -0.41 17.12
CA LEU A 135 8.83 -0.93 16.41
C LEU A 135 9.33 0.06 15.36
N PHE A 136 8.45 0.56 14.48
CA PHE A 136 8.83 1.46 13.41
C PHE A 136 9.35 2.80 13.93
N GLU A 137 8.65 3.42 14.89
CA GLU A 137 9.06 4.66 15.52
C GLU A 137 10.43 4.54 16.21
N SER A 138 10.71 3.40 16.88
CA SER A 138 12.01 3.14 17.51
C SER A 138 13.17 3.10 16.50
N LYS A 139 12.88 2.95 15.21
CA LYS A 139 13.86 2.89 14.11
C LYS A 139 13.78 4.09 13.16
N ASN A 140 13.04 5.14 13.53
CA ASN A 140 12.77 6.31 12.69
C ASN A 140 12.21 5.96 11.30
N ILE A 141 11.26 5.03 11.26
CA ILE A 141 10.59 4.64 10.02
C ILE A 141 9.15 5.12 10.08
N GLY A 142 8.73 5.88 9.07
CA GLY A 142 7.33 6.23 8.86
C GLY A 142 6.53 5.04 8.34
N PHE A 143 5.21 5.08 8.53
CA PHE A 143 4.33 3.97 8.15
C PHE A 143 2.94 4.46 7.73
N SER A 144 2.21 3.61 7.02
CA SER A 144 0.78 3.77 6.77
C SER A 144 0.03 2.46 7.03
N PHE A 145 -1.23 2.60 7.48
CA PHE A 145 -2.08 1.45 7.74
C PHE A 145 -2.82 1.00 6.48
N TRP A 146 -2.91 -0.33 6.30
CA TRP A 146 -3.75 -0.98 5.32
C TRP A 146 -4.76 -1.91 5.98
N PRO A 147 -6.07 -1.75 5.66
CA PRO A 147 -6.64 -0.45 5.27
C PRO A 147 -7.09 0.33 6.52
N TRP A 148 -7.39 1.61 6.35
CA TRP A 148 -7.95 2.43 7.43
C TRP A 148 -9.28 1.90 7.95
N LYS A 149 -10.11 1.34 7.08
CA LYS A 149 -11.41 0.81 7.44
C LYS A 149 -11.84 -0.33 6.53
N LYS A 150 -12.47 -1.31 7.11
CA LYS A 150 -13.15 -2.43 6.47
C LYS A 150 -14.57 -2.57 7.00
N MET A 151 -15.43 -3.23 6.23
CA MET A 151 -16.79 -3.51 6.65
C MET A 151 -16.82 -4.64 7.69
N ASP A 152 -17.51 -4.41 8.79
CA ASP A 152 -17.86 -5.41 9.82
C ASP A 152 -16.65 -6.22 10.33
N THR A 153 -15.60 -5.51 10.72
CA THR A 153 -14.35 -6.12 11.22
C THR A 153 -13.79 -5.37 12.43
N GLN A 154 -12.96 -6.04 13.22
CA GLN A 154 -12.16 -5.46 14.29
C GLN A 154 -10.67 -5.41 13.95
N ASN A 155 -10.32 -5.74 12.71
CA ASN A 155 -8.93 -5.87 12.28
C ASN A 155 -8.37 -4.58 11.63
N THR A 156 -9.14 -3.51 11.62
CA THR A 156 -8.75 -2.20 11.08
C THR A 156 -9.04 -1.10 12.09
N PRO A 157 -8.38 0.07 11.99
CA PRO A 157 -8.62 1.19 12.90
C PRO A 157 -10.09 1.60 13.01
N TYR A 158 -10.81 1.54 11.89
CA TYR A 158 -12.25 1.81 11.85
C TYR A 158 -13.02 0.66 11.22
N SER A 159 -14.19 0.36 11.76
CA SER A 159 -15.12 -0.62 11.21
C SER A 159 -16.34 0.06 10.61
N ILE A 160 -16.64 -0.24 9.36
CA ILE A 160 -17.83 0.25 8.65
C ILE A 160 -19.00 -0.64 9.03
N ASN A 161 -20.13 -0.07 9.43
CA ASN A 161 -21.36 -0.83 9.63
C ASN A 161 -21.83 -1.40 8.29
N LYS A 162 -22.08 -2.71 8.24
CA LYS A 162 -22.61 -3.37 7.04
C LYS A 162 -24.00 -2.81 6.72
N PRO A 163 -24.24 -2.34 5.50
CA PRO A 163 -25.57 -1.89 5.08
C PRO A 163 -26.60 -3.03 5.07
N GLY A 164 -27.87 -2.69 5.27
CA GLY A 164 -28.97 -3.61 5.02
C GLY A 164 -28.94 -4.11 3.56
N ASN A 165 -29.31 -5.36 3.35
CA ASN A 165 -29.27 -6.01 2.03
C ASN A 165 -27.90 -6.09 1.35
N TRP A 166 -26.78 -5.76 2.02
CA TRP A 166 -25.45 -5.85 1.42
C TRP A 166 -25.07 -7.27 0.98
N ASP A 167 -25.60 -8.28 1.69
CA ASP A 167 -25.35 -9.68 1.36
C ASP A 167 -25.87 -10.06 -0.05
N LEU A 168 -26.94 -9.45 -0.53
CA LEU A 168 -27.42 -9.64 -1.90
C LEU A 168 -26.39 -9.20 -2.94
N ILE A 169 -25.68 -8.09 -2.67
CA ILE A 169 -24.62 -7.56 -3.53
C ILE A 169 -23.39 -8.47 -3.45
N ALA A 170 -23.01 -8.87 -2.25
CA ALA A 170 -21.86 -9.75 -2.02
C ALA A 170 -22.05 -11.12 -2.67
N GLU A 171 -23.25 -11.70 -2.60
CA GLU A 171 -23.57 -12.96 -3.29
C GLU A 171 -23.53 -12.80 -4.83
N TYR A 172 -24.08 -11.70 -5.35
CA TYR A 172 -23.99 -11.42 -6.78
C TYR A 172 -22.54 -11.30 -7.29
N SER A 173 -21.68 -10.66 -6.51
CA SER A 173 -20.25 -10.54 -6.87
C SER A 173 -19.52 -11.89 -6.95
N LYS A 174 -20.06 -12.93 -6.30
CA LYS A 174 -19.55 -14.31 -6.35
C LYS A 174 -20.22 -15.19 -7.42
N GLY A 175 -21.03 -14.57 -8.30
CA GLY A 175 -21.75 -15.28 -9.35
C GLY A 175 -23.18 -15.72 -8.98
N GLY A 176 -23.71 -15.24 -7.85
CA GLY A 176 -25.08 -15.45 -7.43
C GLY A 176 -26.11 -14.68 -8.28
N ALA A 177 -27.39 -14.78 -7.89
CA ALA A 177 -28.47 -14.10 -8.58
C ALA A 177 -28.34 -12.58 -8.54
N LYS A 178 -28.69 -11.91 -9.65
CA LYS A 178 -28.71 -10.44 -9.70
C LYS A 178 -29.72 -9.91 -8.69
N PRO A 179 -29.33 -9.00 -7.78
CA PRO A 179 -30.25 -8.43 -6.80
C PRO A 179 -31.27 -7.50 -7.46
N ASP A 180 -32.38 -7.30 -6.77
CA ASP A 180 -33.31 -6.24 -7.12
C ASP A 180 -32.62 -4.87 -7.12
N ALA A 181 -32.88 -4.07 -8.16
CA ALA A 181 -32.17 -2.81 -8.37
C ALA A 181 -32.45 -1.79 -7.25
N VAL A 182 -33.67 -1.74 -6.72
CA VAL A 182 -34.06 -0.80 -5.66
C VAL A 182 -33.36 -1.18 -4.35
N LEU A 183 -33.31 -2.47 -4.03
CA LEU A 183 -32.60 -2.96 -2.83
C LEU A 183 -31.09 -2.75 -2.94
N ALA A 184 -30.52 -2.94 -4.12
CA ALA A 184 -29.10 -2.70 -4.36
C ALA A 184 -28.75 -1.20 -4.22
N GLU A 185 -29.53 -0.31 -4.83
CA GLU A 185 -29.35 1.13 -4.71
C GLU A 185 -29.45 1.59 -3.26
N LYS A 186 -30.44 1.10 -2.52
CA LYS A 186 -30.58 1.40 -1.09
C LYS A 186 -29.34 0.98 -0.30
N ALA A 187 -28.82 -0.22 -0.54
CA ALA A 187 -27.63 -0.72 0.14
C ALA A 187 -26.39 0.13 -0.19
N PHE A 188 -26.21 0.56 -1.43
CA PHE A 188 -25.11 1.46 -1.81
C PHE A 188 -25.26 2.86 -1.18
N ASN A 189 -26.45 3.43 -1.14
CA ASN A 189 -26.68 4.72 -0.50
C ASN A 189 -26.42 4.65 1.01
N GLU A 190 -26.80 3.56 1.67
CA GLU A 190 -26.48 3.32 3.07
C GLU A 190 -24.96 3.13 3.29
N LEU A 191 -24.26 2.46 2.36
CA LEU A 191 -22.81 2.35 2.41
C LEU A 191 -22.15 3.72 2.36
N LEU A 192 -22.59 4.62 1.46
CA LEU A 192 -22.03 5.97 1.34
C LEU A 192 -22.17 6.78 2.63
N GLU A 193 -23.20 6.54 3.43
CA GLU A 193 -23.32 7.11 4.77
C GLU A 193 -22.42 6.40 5.78
N ASN A 194 -22.40 5.07 5.77
CA ASN A 194 -21.68 4.27 6.76
C ASN A 194 -20.15 4.40 6.63
N ILE A 195 -19.62 4.72 5.45
CA ILE A 195 -18.17 4.94 5.25
C ILE A 195 -17.67 6.28 5.80
N LYS A 196 -18.52 7.21 6.18
CA LYS A 196 -18.10 8.45 6.83
C LYS A 196 -17.49 8.11 8.19
N ILE A 197 -16.34 8.72 8.51
CA ILE A 197 -15.62 8.43 9.77
C ILE A 197 -16.52 8.61 11.00
N SER A 198 -17.37 9.63 10.99
CA SER A 198 -18.35 9.89 12.07
C SER A 198 -19.32 8.72 12.33
N ASN A 199 -19.50 7.83 11.37
CA ASN A 199 -20.46 6.72 11.42
C ASN A 199 -19.77 5.36 11.56
N CYS A 200 -18.44 5.33 11.54
CA CYS A 200 -17.66 4.11 11.77
C CYS A 200 -17.55 3.79 13.26
N LYS A 201 -17.37 2.51 13.56
CA LYS A 201 -16.97 2.04 14.90
C LYS A 201 -15.44 2.11 15.03
N TYR A 202 -14.96 2.31 16.27
CA TYR A 202 -13.55 2.29 16.65
C TYR A 202 -13.16 0.93 17.20
#